data_20b2049e11ff0e3a70f837f692ee4b5b
#
_entry.id   20b2049e11ff0e3a70f837f692ee4b5b
#
_cell.length_a   1.000
_cell.length_b   1.000
_cell.length_c   1.000
_cell.angle_alpha   90.00
_cell.angle_beta   90.00
_cell.angle_gamma   90.00
#
_symmetry.space_group_name_H-M   'P 1'
#
loop_
_entity.id
_entity.type
_entity.pdbx_description
1 polymer ?
#
loop_
_entity_poly.entity_id
_entity_poly.type
_entity_poly.pdbx_seq_one_letter_code
_entity_poly.pdbx_strand_id
1 'polypeptide(L)'
;MIAINDGINEDKRLIEAGFPCHQVGAETQRERDTGQAPPTHRMHVWWARRPLTPSRAAILASLLPADTDPDCFLRQLGIEKAVALVGDVEWVLVGAIKSEIEVEPDGQEWLPLNDKVVKALKKEQARREKNRQVIKTINDADPVLGQHPIIIRWQQESIPLPEPWPAVLGRFEVKRVTADPAYVNQRIEFRKMASISRVLGTGFSWDNEDLYGYDRAYSHHYQQKSKSLTILDPTSGGGSIPFEALRLGYRVIANDLNPVAAVILNATLKYPAQFGEDLVSDIKIWGQKLLDRADSDLETVFPRICTLPDSEYRLLHKHLIKCQQFVSDYNQCNAV
;
A
#
# COMPACT_ATOMS: atom_id res chain seq x y z
N MET A 1 -45.07 12.12 1.19
CA MET A 1 -44.73 10.77 1.65
C MET A 1 -44.67 9.93 0.39
N ILE A 2 -43.47 9.65 -0.12
CA ILE A 2 -43.30 8.82 -1.33
C ILE A 2 -43.25 7.39 -0.78
N ALA A 3 -44.23 6.58 -1.11
CA ALA A 3 -44.26 5.16 -0.81
C ALA A 3 -43.14 4.49 -1.65
N ILE A 4 -42.04 4.10 -1.02
CA ILE A 4 -41.04 3.24 -1.63
C ILE A 4 -41.65 1.85 -1.66
N ASN A 5 -41.85 1.33 -2.84
CA ASN A 5 -42.47 0.07 -3.13
C ASN A 5 -41.60 -1.08 -2.57
N ASP A 6 -42.10 -1.87 -1.62
CA ASP A 6 -41.42 -2.99 -0.96
C ASP A 6 -41.14 -4.20 -1.90
N GLY A 7 -41.27 -4.01 -3.21
CA GLY A 7 -41.07 -5.06 -4.21
C GLY A 7 -39.65 -5.14 -4.80
N ILE A 8 -38.66 -4.38 -4.28
CA ILE A 8 -37.29 -4.36 -4.80
C ILE A 8 -36.33 -5.11 -3.87
N ASN A 9 -36.64 -6.38 -3.60
CA ASN A 9 -35.77 -7.18 -2.73
C ASN A 9 -34.74 -8.03 -3.52
N GLU A 10 -34.77 -7.98 -4.85
CA GLU A 10 -33.93 -8.83 -5.70
C GLU A 10 -32.62 -8.16 -6.19
N ASP A 11 -32.44 -6.85 -5.99
CA ASP A 11 -31.24 -6.12 -6.49
C ASP A 11 -30.44 -5.43 -5.39
N LYS A 12 -30.45 -5.96 -4.17
CA LYS A 12 -29.60 -5.44 -3.08
C LYS A 12 -28.14 -5.63 -3.42
N ARG A 13 -27.36 -4.58 -3.18
CA ARG A 13 -25.91 -4.55 -3.39
C ARG A 13 -25.16 -4.80 -2.08
N LEU A 14 -23.93 -5.29 -2.19
CA LEU A 14 -23.09 -5.59 -1.05
C LEU A 14 -22.90 -4.37 -0.14
N ILE A 15 -22.88 -3.14 -0.69
CA ILE A 15 -22.77 -1.91 0.09
C ILE A 15 -23.97 -1.67 1.02
N GLU A 16 -25.15 -2.23 0.68
CA GLU A 16 -26.39 -2.08 1.45
C GLU A 16 -26.53 -3.15 2.52
N ALA A 17 -25.95 -4.33 2.30
CA ALA A 17 -26.04 -5.46 3.22
C ALA A 17 -24.81 -6.35 3.10
N GLY A 18 -24.24 -6.77 4.24
CA GLY A 18 -23.10 -7.70 4.28
C GLY A 18 -21.73 -7.08 4.03
N PHE A 19 -21.62 -5.75 3.90
CA PHE A 19 -20.36 -5.08 3.66
C PHE A 19 -19.34 -5.31 4.81
N PRO A 20 -18.14 -5.85 4.54
CA PRO A 20 -17.16 -6.20 5.57
C PRO A 20 -16.42 -4.95 6.11
N CYS A 21 -17.14 -4.12 6.88
CA CYS A 21 -16.67 -2.84 7.39
C CYS A 21 -15.38 -2.95 8.22
N HIS A 22 -15.22 -4.01 9.01
CA HIS A 22 -14.06 -4.18 9.88
C HIS A 22 -12.78 -4.38 9.07
N GLN A 23 -12.81 -5.27 8.07
CA GLN A 23 -11.67 -5.57 7.21
C GLN A 23 -11.26 -4.35 6.37
N VAL A 24 -12.25 -3.73 5.71
CA VAL A 24 -12.02 -2.53 4.90
C VAL A 24 -11.52 -1.36 5.77
N GLY A 25 -12.08 -1.22 6.97
CA GLY A 25 -11.67 -0.20 7.94
C GLY A 25 -10.22 -0.39 8.41
N ALA A 26 -9.85 -1.63 8.75
CA ALA A 26 -8.49 -1.97 9.17
C ALA A 26 -7.46 -1.69 8.05
N GLU A 27 -7.76 -2.06 6.80
CA GLU A 27 -6.89 -1.76 5.66
C GLU A 27 -6.84 -0.26 5.33
N THR A 28 -7.93 0.45 5.50
CA THR A 28 -7.96 1.92 5.36
C THR A 28 -7.04 2.58 6.39
N GLN A 29 -7.09 2.13 7.63
CA GLN A 29 -6.20 2.61 8.68
C GLN A 29 -4.74 2.28 8.36
N ARG A 30 -4.46 1.07 7.90
CA ARG A 30 -3.12 0.65 7.47
C ARG A 30 -2.59 1.50 6.32
N GLU A 31 -3.42 1.80 5.31
CA GLU A 31 -3.06 2.68 4.20
C GLU A 31 -2.65 4.07 4.69
N ARG A 32 -3.37 4.63 5.67
CA ARG A 32 -3.06 5.94 6.26
C ARG A 32 -1.77 5.92 7.08
N ASP A 33 -1.53 4.85 7.83
CA ASP A 33 -0.38 4.72 8.75
C ASP A 33 0.96 4.49 8.02
N THR A 34 0.93 4.16 6.72
CA THR A 34 2.17 3.92 5.95
C THR A 34 3.00 5.16 5.70
N GLY A 35 2.47 6.36 5.93
CA GLY A 35 3.16 7.63 5.65
C GLY A 35 3.41 7.89 4.16
N GLN A 36 2.99 6.99 3.26
CA GLN A 36 3.14 7.18 1.82
C GLN A 36 1.87 7.77 1.21
N ALA A 37 2.04 8.90 0.53
CA ALA A 37 0.94 9.49 -0.21
C ALA A 37 0.57 8.64 -1.44
N PRO A 38 -0.73 8.40 -1.70
CA PRO A 38 -1.18 7.81 -2.95
C PRO A 38 -0.71 8.60 -4.17
N PRO A 39 -0.55 7.96 -5.35
CA PRO A 39 -0.10 8.64 -6.57
C PRO A 39 -0.91 9.90 -6.91
N THR A 40 -2.22 9.86 -6.69
CA THR A 40 -3.14 10.99 -6.92
C THR A 40 -2.85 12.21 -6.06
N HIS A 41 -2.20 12.03 -4.90
CA HIS A 41 -1.87 13.14 -3.99
C HIS A 41 -0.49 13.75 -4.25
N ARG A 42 0.34 13.14 -5.08
CA ARG A 42 1.72 13.61 -5.32
C ARG A 42 1.77 14.92 -6.10
N MET A 43 0.81 15.12 -7.01
CA MET A 43 0.75 16.34 -7.82
C MET A 43 0.13 17.49 -7.04
N HIS A 44 -0.95 17.23 -6.33
CA HIS A 44 -1.65 18.22 -5.50
C HIS A 44 -2.29 17.57 -4.29
N VAL A 45 -2.14 18.21 -3.14
CA VAL A 45 -2.75 17.77 -1.89
C VAL A 45 -4.15 18.39 -1.79
N TRP A 46 -5.18 17.59 -2.09
CA TRP A 46 -6.58 17.99 -1.97
C TRP A 46 -7.01 18.05 -0.49
N TRP A 47 -7.91 18.97 -0.15
CA TRP A 47 -8.38 19.14 1.25
C TRP A 47 -9.02 17.88 1.83
N ALA A 48 -9.96 17.26 1.10
CA ALA A 48 -10.59 16.01 1.51
C ALA A 48 -9.83 14.82 0.95
N ARG A 49 -8.72 14.46 1.60
CA ARG A 49 -7.93 13.28 1.21
C ARG A 49 -8.70 12.03 1.54
N ARG A 50 -9.05 11.26 0.51
CA ARG A 50 -9.69 9.96 0.67
C ARG A 50 -8.68 8.86 0.37
N PRO A 51 -8.51 7.87 1.27
CA PRO A 51 -7.72 6.68 0.99
C PRO A 51 -8.28 5.93 -0.22
N LEU A 52 -7.42 5.20 -0.93
CA LEU A 52 -7.81 4.48 -2.15
C LEU A 52 -8.57 3.19 -1.84
N THR A 53 -8.24 2.52 -0.73
CA THR A 53 -8.93 1.30 -0.30
C THR A 53 -10.45 1.48 -0.14
N PRO A 54 -10.96 2.45 0.64
CA PRO A 54 -12.41 2.64 0.76
C PRO A 54 -13.04 3.14 -0.54
N SER A 55 -12.32 3.88 -1.39
CA SER A 55 -12.82 4.30 -2.70
C SER A 55 -13.06 3.10 -3.62
N ARG A 56 -12.11 2.16 -3.67
CA ARG A 56 -12.24 0.89 -4.40
C ARG A 56 -13.35 0.04 -3.82
N ALA A 57 -13.41 -0.08 -2.48
CA ALA A 57 -14.41 -0.86 -1.79
C ALA A 57 -15.83 -0.35 -2.08
N ALA A 58 -16.03 0.97 -2.07
CA ALA A 58 -17.32 1.57 -2.39
C ALA A 58 -17.78 1.24 -3.82
N ILE A 59 -16.87 1.34 -4.80
CA ILE A 59 -17.18 1.01 -6.19
C ILE A 59 -17.58 -0.46 -6.33
N LEU A 60 -16.74 -1.38 -5.84
CA LEU A 60 -17.00 -2.82 -5.97
C LEU A 60 -18.26 -3.22 -5.21
N ALA A 61 -18.44 -2.75 -3.99
CA ALA A 61 -19.62 -3.09 -3.18
C ALA A 61 -20.93 -2.53 -3.74
N SER A 62 -20.87 -1.41 -4.49
CA SER A 62 -22.05 -0.87 -5.18
C SER A 62 -22.44 -1.65 -6.44
N LEU A 63 -21.55 -2.50 -6.94
CA LEU A 63 -21.76 -3.27 -8.16
C LEU A 63 -22.03 -4.77 -7.90
N LEU A 64 -21.53 -5.29 -6.78
CA LEU A 64 -21.66 -6.70 -6.42
C LEU A 64 -22.98 -6.97 -5.69
N PRO A 65 -23.60 -8.14 -5.89
CA PRO A 65 -24.79 -8.57 -5.15
C PRO A 65 -24.52 -8.65 -3.64
N ALA A 66 -25.57 -8.49 -2.84
CA ALA A 66 -25.50 -8.49 -1.38
C ALA A 66 -25.02 -9.83 -0.78
N ASP A 67 -25.24 -10.92 -1.49
CA ASP A 67 -24.85 -12.29 -1.12
C ASP A 67 -23.42 -12.65 -1.57
N THR A 68 -22.66 -11.66 -2.09
CA THR A 68 -21.24 -11.87 -2.45
C THR A 68 -20.45 -12.34 -1.23
N ASP A 69 -19.71 -13.43 -1.40
CA ASP A 69 -18.79 -13.92 -0.36
C ASP A 69 -17.79 -12.83 0.06
N PRO A 70 -17.73 -12.50 1.38
CA PRO A 70 -16.83 -11.46 1.89
C PRO A 70 -15.36 -11.69 1.55
N ASP A 71 -14.88 -12.93 1.55
CA ASP A 71 -13.49 -13.25 1.22
C ASP A 71 -13.21 -13.02 -0.27
N CYS A 72 -14.14 -13.34 -1.14
CA CYS A 72 -14.05 -13.03 -2.57
C CYS A 72 -14.00 -11.52 -2.81
N PHE A 73 -14.82 -10.75 -2.10
CA PHE A 73 -14.78 -9.29 -2.16
C PHE A 73 -13.44 -8.72 -1.68
N LEU A 74 -12.92 -9.20 -0.54
CA LEU A 74 -11.64 -8.74 0.02
C LEU A 74 -10.47 -9.04 -0.92
N ARG A 75 -10.48 -10.19 -1.59
CA ARG A 75 -9.47 -10.52 -2.63
C ARG A 75 -9.54 -9.56 -3.80
N GLN A 76 -10.74 -9.19 -4.25
CA GLN A 76 -10.90 -8.18 -5.31
C GLN A 76 -10.39 -6.79 -4.90
N LEU A 77 -10.34 -6.49 -3.61
CA LEU A 77 -9.70 -5.30 -3.06
C LEU A 77 -8.17 -5.41 -3.00
N GLY A 78 -7.60 -6.60 -3.22
CA GLY A 78 -6.18 -6.87 -3.01
C GLY A 78 -5.82 -7.05 -1.53
N ILE A 79 -6.80 -7.31 -0.68
CA ILE A 79 -6.62 -7.58 0.76
C ILE A 79 -6.41 -9.08 0.95
N GLU A 80 -5.29 -9.57 0.44
CA GLU A 80 -4.89 -10.96 0.58
C GLU A 80 -3.38 -11.09 0.74
N LYS A 81 -2.94 -12.15 1.37
CA LYS A 81 -1.54 -12.54 1.42
C LYS A 81 -1.33 -13.85 0.67
N ALA A 82 -0.21 -13.97 -0.02
CA ALA A 82 0.28 -15.23 -0.56
C ALA A 82 1.09 -15.94 0.53
N VAL A 83 0.80 -17.19 0.77
CA VAL A 83 1.45 -18.00 1.80
C VAL A 83 1.98 -19.29 1.16
N ALA A 84 3.28 -19.51 1.20
CA ALA A 84 3.86 -20.80 0.81
C ALA A 84 3.85 -21.76 1.99
N LEU A 85 3.53 -23.03 1.74
CA LEU A 85 3.58 -24.09 2.72
C LEU A 85 4.96 -24.77 2.66
N VAL A 86 5.76 -24.57 3.69
CA VAL A 86 7.06 -25.25 3.85
C VAL A 86 6.86 -26.37 4.88
N GLY A 87 6.47 -27.55 4.39
CA GLY A 87 5.88 -28.58 5.24
C GLY A 87 4.56 -28.09 5.86
N ASP A 88 4.45 -28.16 7.18
CA ASP A 88 3.29 -27.67 7.92
C ASP A 88 3.43 -26.21 8.38
N VAL A 89 4.52 -25.53 7.99
CA VAL A 89 4.82 -24.17 8.43
C VAL A 89 4.53 -23.17 7.32
N GLU A 90 3.66 -22.20 7.64
CA GLU A 90 3.32 -21.11 6.73
C GLU A 90 4.47 -20.09 6.62
N TRP A 91 4.78 -19.72 5.37
CA TRP A 91 5.70 -18.65 5.05
C TRP A 91 4.98 -17.57 4.22
N VAL A 92 4.79 -16.39 4.80
CA VAL A 92 4.16 -15.26 4.09
C VAL A 92 5.13 -14.69 3.06
N LEU A 93 4.70 -14.68 1.80
CA LEU A 93 5.50 -14.20 0.67
C LEU A 93 5.35 -12.68 0.53
N VAL A 94 6.48 -11.96 0.52
CA VAL A 94 6.50 -10.50 0.46
C VAL A 94 7.44 -9.99 -0.64
N GLY A 95 7.09 -8.86 -1.25
CA GLY A 95 7.94 -8.18 -2.23
C GLY A 95 8.24 -9.03 -3.48
N ALA A 96 9.48 -8.99 -3.94
CA ALA A 96 9.91 -9.61 -5.21
C ALA A 96 9.75 -11.14 -5.28
N ILE A 97 9.56 -11.82 -4.14
CA ILE A 97 9.33 -13.27 -4.13
C ILE A 97 7.95 -13.62 -4.72
N LYS A 98 6.98 -12.73 -4.62
CA LYS A 98 5.65 -12.95 -5.22
C LYS A 98 5.69 -13.10 -6.74
N SER A 99 6.69 -12.51 -7.41
CA SER A 99 6.85 -12.64 -8.87
C SER A 99 7.40 -14.01 -9.31
N GLU A 100 7.87 -14.82 -8.36
CA GLU A 100 8.32 -16.20 -8.65
C GLU A 100 7.17 -17.21 -8.54
N ILE A 101 5.95 -16.79 -8.16
CA ILE A 101 4.78 -17.69 -8.10
C ILE A 101 4.36 -18.06 -9.52
N GLU A 102 4.27 -19.35 -9.75
CA GLU A 102 3.76 -19.94 -10.99
C GLU A 102 2.32 -20.38 -10.78
N VAL A 103 1.47 -20.12 -11.78
CA VAL A 103 0.04 -20.49 -11.77
C VAL A 103 -0.19 -21.56 -12.80
N GLU A 104 -0.69 -22.71 -12.40
CA GLU A 104 -1.07 -23.80 -13.31
C GLU A 104 -2.42 -23.50 -14.00
N PRO A 105 -2.72 -24.19 -15.11
CA PRO A 105 -3.96 -23.99 -15.87
C PRO A 105 -5.25 -24.24 -15.06
N ASP A 106 -5.18 -25.05 -14.00
CA ASP A 106 -6.26 -25.34 -13.05
C ASP A 106 -6.41 -24.26 -11.97
N GLY A 107 -5.51 -23.26 -11.97
CA GLY A 107 -5.50 -22.15 -11.00
C GLY A 107 -4.70 -22.43 -9.72
N GLN A 108 -4.10 -23.62 -9.57
CA GLN A 108 -3.21 -23.91 -8.46
C GLN A 108 -1.92 -23.08 -8.56
N GLU A 109 -1.50 -22.51 -7.47
CA GLU A 109 -0.31 -21.67 -7.37
C GLU A 109 0.85 -22.42 -6.70
N TRP A 110 2.05 -22.26 -7.26
CA TRP A 110 3.27 -22.90 -6.80
C TRP A 110 4.43 -21.92 -6.73
N LEU A 111 5.29 -22.10 -5.73
CA LEU A 111 6.55 -21.37 -5.60
C LEU A 111 7.71 -22.32 -5.90
N PRO A 112 8.39 -22.21 -7.06
CA PRO A 112 9.50 -23.08 -7.41
C PRO A 112 10.70 -22.85 -6.49
N LEU A 113 11.40 -23.92 -6.11
CA LEU A 113 12.61 -23.85 -5.28
C LEU A 113 13.83 -23.51 -6.14
N ASN A 114 13.94 -22.26 -6.55
CA ASN A 114 15.07 -21.69 -7.27
C ASN A 114 16.03 -20.92 -6.35
N ASP A 115 17.15 -20.44 -6.89
CA ASP A 115 18.18 -19.72 -6.10
C ASP A 115 17.63 -18.48 -5.40
N LYS A 116 16.68 -17.75 -5.99
CA LYS A 116 16.05 -16.57 -5.37
C LYS A 116 15.20 -16.98 -4.19
N VAL A 117 14.42 -18.05 -4.34
CA VAL A 117 13.56 -18.59 -3.27
C VAL A 117 14.40 -19.17 -2.16
N VAL A 118 15.47 -19.91 -2.46
CA VAL A 118 16.43 -20.42 -1.47
C VAL A 118 17.06 -19.28 -0.66
N LYS A 119 17.46 -18.20 -1.33
CA LYS A 119 18.02 -17.02 -0.64
C LYS A 119 16.98 -16.34 0.25
N ALA A 120 15.73 -16.27 -0.19
CA ALA A 120 14.63 -15.71 0.59
C ALA A 120 14.28 -16.60 1.80
N LEU A 121 14.26 -17.93 1.63
CA LEU A 121 14.07 -18.88 2.72
C LEU A 121 15.13 -18.73 3.82
N LYS A 122 16.41 -18.63 3.44
CA LYS A 122 17.50 -18.40 4.39
C LYS A 122 17.33 -17.08 5.15
N LYS A 123 16.92 -16.03 4.45
CA LYS A 123 16.65 -14.73 5.08
C LYS A 123 15.45 -14.80 6.04
N GLU A 124 14.40 -15.52 5.64
CA GLU A 124 13.22 -15.73 6.49
C GLU A 124 13.58 -16.57 7.74
N GLN A 125 14.35 -17.62 7.58
CA GLN A 125 14.83 -18.43 8.70
C GLN A 125 15.62 -17.59 9.72
N ALA A 126 16.55 -16.76 9.23
CA ALA A 126 17.31 -15.85 10.09
C ALA A 126 16.42 -14.81 10.80
N ARG A 127 15.38 -14.30 10.10
CA ARG A 127 14.38 -13.41 10.68
C ARG A 127 13.59 -14.09 11.81
N ARG A 128 13.13 -15.31 11.59
CA ARG A 128 12.40 -16.11 12.59
C ARG A 128 13.24 -16.38 13.83
N GLU A 129 14.49 -16.74 13.63
CA GLU A 129 15.41 -16.95 14.76
C GLU A 129 15.63 -15.68 15.58
N LYS A 130 15.86 -14.54 14.91
CA LYS A 130 15.96 -13.24 15.58
C LYS A 130 14.68 -12.89 16.36
N ASN A 131 13.50 -13.12 15.77
CA ASN A 131 12.23 -12.87 16.44
C ASN A 131 12.05 -13.73 17.69
N ARG A 132 12.42 -15.00 17.63
CA ARG A 132 12.37 -15.91 18.79
C ARG A 132 13.25 -15.42 19.93
N GLN A 133 14.46 -14.94 19.63
CA GLN A 133 15.35 -14.36 20.64
C GLN A 133 14.74 -13.12 21.30
N VAL A 134 14.15 -12.23 20.49
CA VAL A 134 13.46 -11.03 21.02
C VAL A 134 12.24 -11.41 21.87
N ILE A 135 11.42 -12.36 21.42
CA ILE A 135 10.25 -12.85 22.17
C ILE A 135 10.71 -13.45 23.52
N LYS A 136 11.78 -14.22 23.50
CA LYS A 136 12.38 -14.77 24.74
C LYS A 136 12.78 -13.63 25.69
N THR A 137 13.47 -12.61 25.19
CA THR A 137 13.88 -11.45 26.01
C THR A 137 12.66 -10.73 26.60
N ILE A 138 11.56 -10.61 25.85
CA ILE A 138 10.32 -10.01 26.35
C ILE A 138 9.72 -10.89 27.47
N ASN A 139 9.60 -12.18 27.24
CA ASN A 139 9.05 -13.12 28.22
C ASN A 139 9.85 -13.13 29.53
N ASP A 140 11.18 -13.03 29.42
CA ASP A 140 12.09 -13.01 30.58
C ASP A 140 11.99 -11.66 31.35
N ALA A 141 11.79 -10.53 30.64
CA ALA A 141 11.71 -9.20 31.21
C ALA A 141 10.32 -8.85 31.77
N ASP A 142 9.27 -9.26 31.08
CA ASP A 142 7.87 -9.00 31.44
C ASP A 142 6.97 -10.17 31.04
N PRO A 143 6.77 -11.14 31.95
CA PRO A 143 5.93 -12.31 31.69
C PRO A 143 4.46 -11.97 31.36
N VAL A 144 3.94 -10.85 31.83
CA VAL A 144 2.56 -10.41 31.55
C VAL A 144 2.46 -9.93 30.10
N LEU A 145 3.43 -9.14 29.65
CA LEU A 145 3.53 -8.71 28.26
C LEU A 145 3.76 -9.92 27.33
N GLY A 146 4.53 -10.91 27.77
CA GLY A 146 4.75 -12.16 27.05
C GLY A 146 3.48 -12.96 26.76
N GLN A 147 2.44 -12.81 27.58
CA GLN A 147 1.13 -13.45 27.39
C GLN A 147 0.18 -12.61 26.49
N HIS A 148 0.64 -11.47 26.00
CA HIS A 148 -0.20 -10.66 25.10
C HIS A 148 -0.49 -11.43 23.80
N PRO A 149 -1.74 -11.43 23.29
CA PRO A 149 -2.13 -12.20 22.10
C PRO A 149 -1.23 -12.00 20.88
N ILE A 150 -0.71 -10.77 20.69
CA ILE A 150 0.23 -10.45 19.62
C ILE A 150 1.56 -11.18 19.79
N ILE A 151 2.10 -11.26 21.00
CA ILE A 151 3.37 -11.97 21.28
C ILE A 151 3.20 -13.46 21.05
N ILE A 152 2.09 -14.03 21.52
CA ILE A 152 1.77 -15.45 21.31
C ILE A 152 1.68 -15.76 19.81
N ARG A 153 0.95 -14.94 19.05
CA ARG A 153 0.83 -15.13 17.62
C ARG A 153 2.16 -14.96 16.90
N TRP A 154 2.92 -13.98 17.28
CA TRP A 154 4.25 -13.76 16.71
C TRP A 154 5.23 -14.91 17.01
N GLN A 155 5.10 -15.53 18.19
CA GLN A 155 5.82 -16.76 18.50
C GLN A 155 5.42 -17.89 17.54
N GLN A 156 4.14 -18.05 17.24
CA GLN A 156 3.64 -19.03 16.26
C GLN A 156 4.16 -18.73 14.84
N GLU A 157 4.15 -17.47 14.42
CA GLU A 157 4.68 -17.04 13.12
C GLU A 157 6.22 -17.13 13.02
N SER A 158 6.90 -17.27 14.15
CA SER A 158 8.36 -17.39 14.23
C SER A 158 8.86 -18.82 14.43
N ILE A 159 7.99 -19.82 14.27
CA ILE A 159 8.39 -21.23 14.25
C ILE A 159 9.43 -21.44 13.13
N PRO A 160 10.56 -22.12 13.40
CA PRO A 160 11.56 -22.39 12.37
C PRO A 160 10.99 -23.12 11.18
N LEU A 161 11.44 -22.75 9.99
CA LEU A 161 11.11 -23.52 8.80
C LEU A 161 11.85 -24.87 8.87
N PRO A 162 11.18 -25.99 8.50
CA PRO A 162 11.80 -27.30 8.55
C PRO A 162 12.93 -27.41 7.53
N GLU A 163 14.11 -27.93 7.99
CA GLU A 163 15.26 -28.20 7.11
C GLU A 163 15.59 -29.70 7.14
N PRO A 164 15.92 -30.35 6.01
CA PRO A 164 15.91 -29.77 4.63
C PRO A 164 14.49 -29.36 4.23
N TRP A 165 14.35 -28.28 3.44
CA TRP A 165 13.03 -27.75 3.08
C TRP A 165 12.22 -28.78 2.31
N PRO A 166 11.03 -29.20 2.80
CA PRO A 166 10.22 -30.23 2.18
C PRO A 166 9.44 -29.67 0.99
N ALA A 167 10.14 -29.53 -0.14
CA ALA A 167 9.52 -29.13 -1.41
C ALA A 167 8.99 -30.37 -2.13
N VAL A 168 7.73 -30.34 -2.56
CA VAL A 168 7.12 -31.39 -3.37
C VAL A 168 7.47 -31.13 -4.84
N LEU A 169 8.17 -32.07 -5.47
CA LEU A 169 8.67 -31.91 -6.86
C LEU A 169 9.48 -30.63 -7.08
N GLY A 170 10.23 -30.17 -6.07
CA GLY A 170 11.04 -28.96 -6.15
C GLY A 170 10.25 -27.65 -6.06
N ARG A 171 9.03 -27.66 -5.55
CA ARG A 171 8.16 -26.50 -5.39
C ARG A 171 7.33 -26.55 -4.11
N PHE A 172 6.86 -25.40 -3.64
CA PHE A 172 5.97 -25.28 -2.50
C PHE A 172 4.56 -24.88 -2.96
N GLU A 173 3.56 -25.46 -2.34
CA GLU A 173 2.16 -25.03 -2.55
C GLU A 173 1.98 -23.61 -2.03
N VAL A 174 1.29 -22.75 -2.79
CA VAL A 174 0.94 -21.39 -2.39
C VAL A 174 -0.57 -21.30 -2.19
N LYS A 175 -0.96 -20.71 -1.07
CA LYS A 175 -2.36 -20.40 -0.74
C LYS A 175 -2.57 -18.90 -0.65
N ARG A 176 -3.76 -18.44 -1.05
CA ARG A 176 -4.22 -17.07 -0.84
C ARG A 176 -5.10 -17.01 0.39
N VAL A 177 -4.72 -16.18 1.36
CA VAL A 177 -5.38 -16.06 2.65
C VAL A 177 -5.75 -14.60 2.89
N THR A 178 -6.97 -14.33 3.31
CA THR A 178 -7.41 -13.01 3.71
C THR A 178 -6.89 -12.64 5.10
N ALA A 179 -6.84 -11.33 5.41
CA ALA A 179 -6.40 -10.87 6.71
C ALA A 179 -7.44 -11.17 7.80
N ASP A 180 -6.93 -11.43 8.98
CA ASP A 180 -7.70 -11.38 10.20
C ASP A 180 -7.79 -9.94 10.74
N PRO A 181 -8.97 -9.29 10.70
CA PRO A 181 -9.12 -7.90 11.13
C PRO A 181 -8.85 -7.71 12.61
N ALA A 182 -9.16 -8.70 13.44
CA ALA A 182 -8.90 -8.64 14.87
C ALA A 182 -7.40 -8.50 15.14
N TYR A 183 -6.59 -9.24 14.39
CA TYR A 183 -5.14 -9.15 14.50
C TYR A 183 -4.58 -7.80 14.04
N VAL A 184 -5.11 -7.21 12.97
CA VAL A 184 -4.72 -5.86 12.52
C VAL A 184 -4.96 -4.84 13.62
N ASN A 185 -6.14 -4.84 14.22
CA ASN A 185 -6.51 -3.92 15.30
C ASN A 185 -5.65 -4.11 16.55
N GLN A 186 -5.46 -5.36 16.99
CA GLN A 186 -4.60 -5.69 18.14
C GLN A 186 -3.17 -5.20 17.92
N ARG A 187 -2.67 -5.26 16.70
CA ARG A 187 -1.33 -4.79 16.39
C ARG A 187 -1.22 -3.27 16.44
N ILE A 188 -2.23 -2.53 15.97
CA ILE A 188 -2.27 -1.07 16.08
C ILE A 188 -2.21 -0.67 17.57
N GLU A 189 -2.95 -1.36 18.43
CA GLU A 189 -2.91 -1.15 19.88
C GLU A 189 -1.56 -1.49 20.47
N PHE A 190 -0.97 -2.61 20.08
CA PHE A 190 0.34 -3.03 20.57
C PHE A 190 1.46 -2.07 20.16
N ARG A 191 1.38 -1.44 18.99
CA ARG A 191 2.31 -0.36 18.61
C ARG A 191 2.35 0.78 19.64
N LYS A 192 1.23 1.11 20.22
CA LYS A 192 1.16 2.12 21.29
C LYS A 192 1.87 1.63 22.55
N MET A 193 1.78 0.34 22.85
CA MET A 193 2.47 -0.28 23.98
C MET A 193 3.97 -0.50 23.71
N ALA A 194 4.39 -0.68 22.46
CA ALA A 194 5.79 -0.86 22.09
C ALA A 194 6.67 0.37 22.40
N SER A 195 6.07 1.54 22.61
CA SER A 195 6.77 2.68 23.21
C SER A 195 7.27 2.35 24.63
N ILE A 196 6.59 1.48 25.32
CA ILE A 196 6.95 0.98 26.67
C ILE A 196 8.14 0.03 26.58
N SER A 197 8.25 -0.79 25.53
CA SER A 197 9.37 -1.72 25.35
C SER A 197 10.69 -1.01 25.02
N ARG A 198 10.65 0.22 24.47
CA ARG A 198 11.84 1.08 24.37
C ARG A 198 12.40 1.43 25.76
N VAL A 199 11.53 1.61 26.74
CA VAL A 199 11.92 1.83 28.14
C VAL A 199 12.56 0.60 28.75
N LEU A 200 12.17 -0.59 28.30
CA LEU A 200 12.74 -1.88 28.73
C LEU A 200 14.03 -2.26 28.00
N GLY A 201 14.50 -1.46 27.04
CA GLY A 201 15.76 -1.69 26.33
C GLY A 201 15.77 -2.89 25.38
N THR A 202 14.61 -3.41 24.98
CA THR A 202 14.51 -4.65 24.17
C THR A 202 14.85 -4.48 22.69
N GLY A 203 15.13 -3.26 22.21
CA GLY A 203 15.52 -3.01 20.82
C GLY A 203 14.48 -3.41 19.77
N PHE A 204 13.23 -3.45 20.14
CA PHE A 204 12.10 -3.95 19.38
C PHE A 204 11.72 -2.97 18.28
N SER A 205 11.91 -3.31 17.03
CA SER A 205 11.46 -2.53 15.89
C SER A 205 10.36 -3.25 15.14
N TRP A 206 9.16 -2.66 15.14
CA TRP A 206 8.00 -3.17 14.40
C TRP A 206 7.90 -2.58 13.00
N ASP A 207 8.71 -1.57 12.69
CA ASP A 207 8.44 -0.61 11.63
C ASP A 207 8.67 -1.14 10.21
N ASN A 208 9.26 -2.32 10.05
CA ASN A 208 9.64 -2.83 8.74
C ASN A 208 8.87 -4.08 8.25
N GLU A 209 7.87 -4.54 9.00
CA GLU A 209 7.09 -5.70 8.58
C GLU A 209 5.74 -5.29 8.00
N ASP A 210 5.59 -5.43 6.70
CA ASP A 210 4.28 -5.64 6.11
C ASP A 210 3.81 -7.03 6.52
N LEU A 211 3.11 -7.12 7.65
CA LEU A 211 2.69 -8.36 8.31
C LEU A 211 1.99 -9.33 7.39
N TYR A 212 1.33 -8.80 6.39
CA TYR A 212 0.46 -9.58 5.55
C TYR A 212 0.99 -9.74 4.13
N GLY A 213 2.07 -9.00 3.78
CA GLY A 213 2.59 -8.99 2.44
C GLY A 213 1.57 -8.53 1.39
N TYR A 214 0.59 -7.71 1.82
CA TYR A 214 -0.39 -7.15 0.91
C TYR A 214 0.26 -6.22 -0.09
N ASP A 215 -0.20 -6.29 -1.31
CA ASP A 215 0.00 -5.20 -2.23
C ASP A 215 -0.84 -4.02 -1.75
N ARG A 216 -0.20 -2.86 -1.65
CA ARG A 216 -0.92 -1.65 -1.25
C ARG A 216 -1.98 -1.35 -2.31
N ALA A 217 -3.08 -0.75 -1.88
CA ALA A 217 -4.18 -0.40 -2.76
C ALA A 217 -3.72 0.31 -4.05
N TYR A 218 -2.73 1.21 -3.94
CA TYR A 218 -2.20 1.96 -5.08
C TYR A 218 -1.10 1.24 -5.89
N SER A 219 -0.59 0.09 -5.44
CA SER A 219 0.35 -0.77 -6.19
C SER A 219 -0.31 -1.98 -6.85
N HIS A 220 -1.63 -2.13 -6.68
CA HIS A 220 -2.38 -3.22 -7.28
C HIS A 220 -2.48 -3.06 -8.80
N HIS A 221 -2.22 -4.16 -9.54
CA HIS A 221 -2.21 -4.14 -10.99
C HIS A 221 -3.59 -3.95 -11.61
N TYR A 222 -3.61 -3.32 -12.78
CA TYR A 222 -4.82 -3.07 -13.56
C TYR A 222 -5.46 -4.33 -14.10
N GLN A 223 -6.78 -4.35 -14.13
CA GLN A 223 -7.49 -5.20 -15.09
C GLN A 223 -7.58 -4.45 -16.42
N GLN A 224 -6.84 -4.92 -17.44
CA GLN A 224 -6.81 -4.29 -18.76
C GLN A 224 -8.12 -4.41 -19.57
N LYS A 225 -9.11 -5.15 -19.11
CA LYS A 225 -10.37 -5.33 -19.83
C LYS A 225 -11.33 -4.20 -19.50
N SER A 226 -11.66 -3.41 -20.51
CA SER A 226 -12.74 -2.40 -20.42
C SER A 226 -14.06 -3.08 -20.05
N LYS A 227 -14.64 -2.68 -18.92
CA LYS A 227 -15.96 -3.12 -18.48
C LYS A 227 -17.02 -2.21 -19.10
N SER A 228 -18.21 -2.76 -19.39
CA SER A 228 -19.30 -2.02 -20.04
C SER A 228 -19.92 -0.94 -19.16
N LEU A 229 -19.76 -1.02 -17.84
CA LEU A 229 -20.34 -0.08 -16.88
C LEU A 229 -19.54 1.23 -16.83
N THR A 230 -20.28 2.32 -16.62
CA THR A 230 -19.72 3.66 -16.43
C THR A 230 -19.94 4.11 -14.99
N ILE A 231 -18.88 4.55 -14.33
CA ILE A 231 -18.93 5.13 -12.99
C ILE A 231 -18.99 6.65 -13.12
N LEU A 232 -19.98 7.27 -12.52
CA LEU A 232 -20.12 8.72 -12.40
C LEU A 232 -19.70 9.17 -11.00
N ASP A 233 -18.75 10.07 -10.91
CA ASP A 233 -18.43 10.81 -9.69
C ASP A 233 -18.69 12.30 -9.92
N PRO A 234 -19.79 12.85 -9.38
CA PRO A 234 -20.21 14.23 -9.64
C PRO A 234 -19.42 15.26 -8.82
N THR A 235 -18.65 14.84 -7.82
CA THR A 235 -17.89 15.70 -6.90
C THR A 235 -16.51 15.13 -6.62
N SER A 236 -15.75 14.93 -7.67
CA SER A 236 -14.55 14.09 -7.69
C SER A 236 -13.37 14.62 -6.86
N GLY A 237 -13.29 15.93 -6.62
CA GLY A 237 -12.19 16.55 -5.85
C GLY A 237 -10.82 16.13 -6.38
N GLY A 238 -10.03 15.47 -5.52
CA GLY A 238 -8.70 14.94 -5.87
C GLY A 238 -8.71 13.65 -6.72
N GLY A 239 -9.89 13.12 -7.07
CA GLY A 239 -10.03 12.03 -8.03
C GLY A 239 -9.82 10.62 -7.49
N SER A 240 -9.94 10.36 -6.20
CA SER A 240 -9.72 9.02 -5.61
C SER A 240 -10.67 7.96 -6.15
N ILE A 241 -11.98 8.27 -6.27
CA ILE A 241 -12.99 7.36 -6.83
C ILE A 241 -12.76 7.15 -8.33
N PRO A 242 -12.64 8.20 -9.15
CA PRO A 242 -12.32 8.05 -10.57
C PRO A 242 -11.04 7.28 -10.84
N PHE A 243 -10.00 7.49 -10.03
CA PHE A 243 -8.74 6.77 -10.14
C PHE A 243 -8.92 5.25 -9.93
N GLU A 244 -9.59 4.86 -8.86
CA GLU A 244 -9.85 3.44 -8.58
C GLU A 244 -10.81 2.82 -9.60
N ALA A 245 -11.81 3.55 -10.09
CA ALA A 245 -12.70 3.06 -11.12
C ALA A 245 -11.97 2.78 -12.44
N LEU A 246 -11.05 3.66 -12.86
CA LEU A 246 -10.18 3.43 -14.02
C LEU A 246 -9.29 2.19 -13.82
N ARG A 247 -8.68 2.06 -12.64
CA ARG A 247 -7.84 0.90 -12.29
C ARG A 247 -8.61 -0.41 -12.30
N LEU A 248 -9.89 -0.39 -11.97
CA LEU A 248 -10.78 -1.55 -12.05
C LEU A 248 -11.29 -1.82 -13.48
N GLY A 249 -10.90 -1.01 -14.47
CA GLY A 249 -11.26 -1.17 -15.88
C GLY A 249 -12.64 -0.62 -16.24
N TYR A 250 -13.25 0.23 -15.41
CA TYR A 250 -14.52 0.88 -15.71
C TYR A 250 -14.33 2.15 -16.55
N ARG A 251 -15.35 2.50 -17.30
CA ARG A 251 -15.46 3.85 -17.90
C ARG A 251 -15.80 4.83 -16.77
N VAL A 252 -15.26 6.05 -16.86
CA VAL A 252 -15.42 7.04 -15.78
C VAL A 252 -15.86 8.38 -16.35
N ILE A 253 -16.83 8.98 -15.68
CA ILE A 253 -17.21 10.37 -15.82
C ILE A 253 -16.93 11.04 -14.48
N ALA A 254 -15.92 11.91 -14.46
CA ALA A 254 -15.54 12.68 -13.29
C ALA A 254 -15.93 14.14 -13.49
N ASN A 255 -16.62 14.72 -12.52
CA ASN A 255 -17.02 16.12 -12.52
C ASN A 255 -16.69 16.79 -11.20
N ASP A 256 -16.40 18.07 -11.23
CA ASP A 256 -16.27 18.92 -10.04
C ASP A 256 -16.57 20.38 -10.40
N LEU A 257 -17.12 21.14 -9.47
CA LEU A 257 -17.35 22.58 -9.63
C LEU A 257 -16.07 23.41 -9.48
N ASN A 258 -15.05 22.84 -8.80
CA ASN A 258 -13.80 23.52 -8.57
C ASN A 258 -12.88 23.39 -9.80
N PRO A 259 -12.47 24.51 -10.46
CA PRO A 259 -11.59 24.44 -11.61
C PRO A 259 -10.22 23.83 -11.31
N VAL A 260 -9.73 23.93 -10.07
CA VAL A 260 -8.48 23.28 -9.64
C VAL A 260 -8.65 21.76 -9.67
N ALA A 261 -9.78 21.24 -9.21
CA ALA A 261 -10.09 19.81 -9.32
C ALA A 261 -10.09 19.35 -10.79
N ALA A 262 -10.68 20.14 -11.70
CA ALA A 262 -10.69 19.81 -13.12
C ALA A 262 -9.27 19.71 -13.71
N VAL A 263 -8.35 20.59 -13.32
CA VAL A 263 -6.93 20.51 -13.72
C VAL A 263 -6.27 19.25 -13.16
N ILE A 264 -6.50 18.94 -11.87
CA ILE A 264 -5.96 17.74 -11.22
C ILE A 264 -6.46 16.48 -11.93
N LEU A 265 -7.76 16.36 -12.17
CA LEU A 265 -8.38 15.22 -12.85
C LEU A 265 -7.81 15.01 -14.27
N ASN A 266 -7.63 16.08 -15.04
CA ASN A 266 -6.99 15.99 -16.34
C ASN A 266 -5.57 15.49 -16.23
N ALA A 267 -4.77 16.05 -15.34
CA ALA A 267 -3.35 15.74 -15.20
C ALA A 267 -3.07 14.35 -14.59
N THR A 268 -3.90 13.92 -13.63
CA THR A 268 -3.69 12.64 -12.90
C THR A 268 -4.42 11.46 -13.52
N LEU A 269 -5.50 11.68 -14.27
CA LEU A 269 -6.33 10.59 -14.79
C LEU A 269 -6.39 10.60 -16.32
N LYS A 270 -6.85 11.71 -16.91
CA LYS A 270 -7.12 11.77 -18.35
C LYS A 270 -5.85 11.64 -19.18
N TYR A 271 -4.83 12.45 -18.91
CA TYR A 271 -3.61 12.45 -19.71
C TYR A 271 -2.82 11.14 -19.57
N PRO A 272 -2.60 10.57 -18.35
CA PRO A 272 -1.99 9.25 -18.23
C PRO A 272 -2.77 8.13 -18.95
N ALA A 273 -4.10 8.14 -18.86
CA ALA A 273 -4.94 7.15 -19.53
C ALA A 273 -4.92 7.30 -21.07
N GLN A 274 -4.75 8.53 -21.58
CA GLN A 274 -4.76 8.83 -23.02
C GLN A 274 -3.39 8.60 -23.68
N PHE A 275 -2.32 8.98 -23.01
CA PHE A 275 -0.97 9.04 -23.60
C PHE A 275 -0.03 7.94 -23.08
N GLY A 276 -0.40 7.24 -21.99
CA GLY A 276 0.39 6.14 -21.46
C GLY A 276 1.83 6.53 -21.08
N GLU A 277 2.77 5.65 -21.40
CA GLU A 277 4.19 5.81 -21.06
C GLU A 277 4.89 6.91 -21.87
N ASP A 278 4.41 7.24 -23.06
CA ASP A 278 4.96 8.31 -23.91
C ASP A 278 4.90 9.66 -23.17
N LEU A 279 3.85 9.90 -22.38
CA LEU A 279 3.73 11.09 -21.54
C LEU A 279 4.89 11.28 -20.58
N VAL A 280 5.46 10.21 -20.05
CA VAL A 280 6.62 10.26 -19.14
C VAL A 280 7.85 10.80 -19.87
N SER A 281 8.06 10.36 -21.09
CA SER A 281 9.16 10.83 -21.93
C SER A 281 9.01 12.30 -22.30
N ASP A 282 7.82 12.72 -22.69
CA ASP A 282 7.51 14.10 -23.01
C ASP A 282 7.68 15.04 -21.81
N ILE A 283 7.18 14.64 -20.63
CA ILE A 283 7.34 15.41 -19.39
C ILE A 283 8.83 15.59 -19.05
N LYS A 284 9.66 14.57 -19.22
CA LYS A 284 11.11 14.68 -18.99
C LYS A 284 11.77 15.67 -19.95
N ILE A 285 11.46 15.57 -21.24
CA ILE A 285 12.02 16.45 -22.27
C ILE A 285 11.61 17.92 -22.04
N TRP A 286 10.32 18.17 -21.84
CA TRP A 286 9.80 19.51 -21.62
C TRP A 286 10.20 20.07 -20.25
N GLY A 287 10.25 19.23 -19.22
CA GLY A 287 10.75 19.60 -17.90
C GLY A 287 12.20 20.05 -17.95
N GLN A 288 13.06 19.34 -18.69
CA GLN A 288 14.45 19.76 -18.86
C GLN A 288 14.54 21.09 -19.63
N LYS A 289 13.80 21.26 -20.71
CA LYS A 289 13.75 22.54 -21.45
C LYS A 289 13.30 23.71 -20.57
N LEU A 290 12.32 23.47 -19.69
CA LEU A 290 11.85 24.48 -18.75
C LEU A 290 12.93 24.84 -17.73
N LEU A 291 13.65 23.85 -17.20
CA LEU A 291 14.75 24.06 -16.27
C LEU A 291 15.89 24.87 -16.94
N ASP A 292 16.30 24.45 -18.13
CA ASP A 292 17.37 25.14 -18.88
C ASP A 292 16.99 26.60 -19.15
N ARG A 293 15.71 26.85 -19.50
CA ARG A 293 15.20 28.20 -19.72
C ARG A 293 15.17 29.02 -18.42
N ALA A 294 14.64 28.43 -17.35
CA ALA A 294 14.58 29.08 -16.04
C ALA A 294 15.98 29.42 -15.51
N ASP A 295 16.94 28.51 -15.65
CA ASP A 295 18.35 28.75 -15.26
C ASP A 295 18.95 29.93 -16.04
N SER A 296 18.72 30.00 -17.36
CA SER A 296 19.17 31.11 -18.21
C SER A 296 18.53 32.45 -17.81
N ASP A 297 17.24 32.47 -17.55
CA ASP A 297 16.49 33.68 -17.18
C ASP A 297 16.89 34.15 -15.76
N LEU A 298 17.11 33.21 -14.83
CA LEU A 298 17.50 33.48 -13.45
C LEU A 298 18.95 33.89 -13.32
N GLU A 299 19.84 33.47 -14.22
CA GLU A 299 21.27 33.84 -14.19
C GLU A 299 21.46 35.33 -14.31
N THR A 300 20.55 36.04 -14.97
CA THR A 300 20.56 37.50 -15.06
C THR A 300 20.15 38.21 -13.78
N VAL A 301 19.25 37.57 -12.99
CA VAL A 301 18.71 38.14 -11.75
C VAL A 301 19.51 37.65 -10.54
N PHE A 302 19.95 36.39 -10.57
CA PHE A 302 20.78 35.76 -9.56
C PHE A 302 22.10 35.28 -10.20
N PRO A 303 23.00 36.19 -10.53
CA PRO A 303 24.27 35.78 -11.12
C PRO A 303 24.97 34.80 -10.19
N ARG A 304 25.48 33.71 -10.77
CA ARG A 304 26.28 32.74 -10.00
C ARG A 304 27.47 33.45 -9.37
N ILE A 305 27.37 33.76 -8.09
CA ILE A 305 28.46 34.36 -7.28
C ILE A 305 29.51 33.28 -7.02
N CYS A 306 29.85 32.45 -8.00
CA CYS A 306 30.77 31.36 -7.78
C CYS A 306 32.06 31.53 -8.52
N THR A 307 32.96 32.25 -7.86
CA THR A 307 34.41 32.04 -7.93
C THR A 307 34.89 30.96 -6.95
N LEU A 308 33.95 30.21 -6.33
CA LEU A 308 34.29 29.14 -5.38
C LEU A 308 34.76 27.89 -6.13
N PRO A 309 35.80 27.20 -5.66
CA PRO A 309 36.20 25.90 -6.19
C PRO A 309 35.04 24.90 -6.11
N ASP A 310 34.93 23.97 -7.06
CA ASP A 310 33.85 22.97 -7.14
C ASP A 310 33.60 22.20 -5.82
N SER A 311 34.64 22.00 -5.02
CA SER A 311 34.55 21.35 -3.71
C SER A 311 33.77 22.18 -2.68
N GLU A 312 34.00 23.51 -2.68
CA GLU A 312 33.31 24.43 -1.77
C GLU A 312 31.89 24.72 -2.23
N TYR A 313 31.65 24.76 -3.55
CA TYR A 313 30.33 24.88 -4.13
C TYR A 313 29.44 23.67 -3.74
N ARG A 314 29.99 22.45 -3.83
CA ARG A 314 29.27 21.23 -3.41
C ARG A 314 28.95 21.23 -1.91
N LEU A 315 29.84 21.78 -1.09
CA LEU A 315 29.61 21.91 0.35
C LEU A 315 28.51 22.92 0.66
N LEU A 316 28.53 24.08 0.00
CA LEU A 316 27.53 25.14 0.14
C LEU A 316 26.16 24.65 -0.36
N HIS A 317 26.10 23.99 -1.51
CA HIS A 317 24.89 23.39 -2.07
C HIS A 317 24.29 22.34 -1.15
N LYS A 318 25.13 21.48 -0.55
CA LYS A 318 24.71 20.48 0.44
C LYS A 318 24.16 21.13 1.73
N HIS A 319 24.73 22.27 2.14
CA HIS A 319 24.22 23.03 3.27
C HIS A 319 22.90 23.74 2.96
N LEU A 320 22.75 24.33 1.78
CA LEU A 320 21.52 24.99 1.34
C LEU A 320 20.37 23.99 1.23
N ILE A 321 20.60 22.79 0.69
CA ILE A 321 19.59 21.72 0.66
C ILE A 321 19.16 21.33 2.08
N LYS A 322 20.12 21.21 3.03
CA LYS A 322 19.79 20.94 4.43
C LYS A 322 19.00 22.07 5.08
N CYS A 323 19.32 23.32 4.79
CA CYS A 323 18.56 24.47 5.27
C CYS A 323 17.15 24.53 4.69
N GLN A 324 16.97 24.23 3.40
CA GLN A 324 15.66 24.14 2.77
C GLN A 324 14.82 23.00 3.38
N GLN A 325 15.42 21.85 3.65
CA GLN A 325 14.79 20.73 4.31
C GLN A 325 14.37 21.09 5.75
N PHE A 326 15.25 21.77 6.48
CA PHE A 326 14.97 22.26 7.83
C PHE A 326 13.82 23.28 7.85
N VAL A 327 13.77 24.22 6.91
CA VAL A 327 12.67 25.19 6.76
C VAL A 327 11.37 24.50 6.37
N SER A 328 11.42 23.48 5.52
CA SER A 328 10.26 22.66 5.15
C SER A 328 9.72 21.91 6.36
N ASP A 329 10.60 21.27 7.13
CA ASP A 329 10.24 20.51 8.33
C ASP A 329 9.71 21.44 9.44
N TYR A 330 10.31 22.64 9.62
CA TYR A 330 9.84 23.66 10.55
C TYR A 330 8.45 24.17 10.19
N ASN A 331 8.16 24.41 8.93
CA ASN A 331 6.84 24.84 8.47
C ASN A 331 5.77 23.73 8.62
N GLN A 332 6.18 22.46 8.53
CA GLN A 332 5.27 21.34 8.80
C GLN A 332 4.95 21.18 10.28
N CYS A 333 5.88 21.49 11.18
CA CYS A 333 5.66 21.43 12.63
C CYS A 333 4.78 22.58 13.17
N ASN A 334 4.74 23.73 12.49
CA ASN A 334 3.96 24.89 12.91
C ASN A 334 2.60 25.02 12.22
N ALA A 335 2.21 24.05 11.42
CA ALA A 335 0.91 23.98 10.71
C ALA A 335 -0.10 23.05 11.42
N VAL A 336 0.01 22.89 12.76
CA VAL A 336 -0.95 22.16 13.61
C VAL A 336 -1.82 23.15 14.36
#